data_ff58f3c5ffe6da8297a24bfe268c9ed5
#
_entry.id   ff58f3c5ffe6da8297a24bfe268c9ed5
#
_cell.length_a   1.000
_cell.length_b   1.000
_cell.length_c   1.000
_cell.angle_alpha   90.00
_cell.angle_beta   90.00
_cell.angle_gamma   90.00
#
_symmetry.space_group_name_H-M   'P 1'
#
loop_
_entity.id
_entity.type
_entity.pdbx_description
1 polymer ?
#
loop_
_entity_poly.entity_id
_entity_poly.type
_entity_poly.pdbx_seq_one_letter_code
_entity_poly.pdbx_strand_id
1 'polypeptide(L)'
;MNTQPVIVLGGTGFVGRHLVAALVARGHRVTVPSRNVSGAALPDGVALHSGDVHDPEFLRAAFAGSAAVINLVGILNESGDDGRGFEDVFVGLTATVIAAMRGAGVRRLLHMSSLNAGQGDSHYLQSRGRAEAQVRDAGLDATIFRPSVIAGPGDGLFCRFDALLRLAPVLPIGRADARFQPVWVGDVVEAFVRALDDDASIGQGYDLVGPDVMTLSEIIRMTARARGRHRAVIALPDALGRLQAEIGEHLPGKPISRDNWRSLQSDSVSSDNGLVRLGITPTPVAPKLPEILGLPIGNA
;
A
#
# COMPACT_ATOMS: atom_id res chain seq x y z
N MET A 1 -0.19 -26.23 -8.32
CA MET A 1 -0.47 -25.09 -7.41
C MET A 1 -1.30 -25.62 -6.25
N ASN A 2 -0.86 -25.37 -5.04
CA ASN A 2 -1.54 -25.87 -3.84
C ASN A 2 -2.68 -24.89 -3.47
N THR A 3 -3.93 -25.29 -3.68
CA THR A 3 -5.09 -24.46 -3.34
C THR A 3 -5.29 -24.45 -1.83
N GLN A 4 -5.26 -23.28 -1.19
CA GLN A 4 -5.36 -23.17 0.26
C GLN A 4 -6.34 -22.06 0.67
N PRO A 5 -6.93 -22.15 1.87
CA PRO A 5 -7.77 -21.08 2.39
C PRO A 5 -6.91 -19.93 2.90
N VAL A 6 -7.15 -18.73 2.37
CA VAL A 6 -6.38 -17.52 2.66
C VAL A 6 -7.30 -16.41 3.14
N ILE A 7 -6.92 -15.76 4.23
CA ILE A 7 -7.58 -14.56 4.73
C ILE A 7 -6.86 -13.32 4.19
N VAL A 8 -7.61 -12.35 3.66
CA VAL A 8 -7.05 -11.07 3.19
C VAL A 8 -7.70 -9.91 3.95
N LEU A 9 -7.02 -9.41 4.98
CA LEU A 9 -7.38 -8.17 5.67
C LEU A 9 -7.05 -6.98 4.76
N GLY A 10 -8.01 -6.06 4.59
CA GLY A 10 -7.89 -4.97 3.62
C GLY A 10 -8.16 -5.42 2.17
N GLY A 11 -8.77 -6.59 1.96
CA GLY A 11 -9.07 -7.16 0.64
C GLY A 11 -9.97 -6.30 -0.24
N THR A 12 -10.76 -5.39 0.33
CA THR A 12 -11.62 -4.42 -0.39
C THR A 12 -10.88 -3.15 -0.81
N GLY A 13 -9.66 -2.94 -0.32
CA GLY A 13 -8.82 -1.77 -0.63
C GLY A 13 -8.17 -1.82 -2.01
N PHE A 14 -7.36 -0.80 -2.32
CA PHE A 14 -6.68 -0.66 -3.61
C PHE A 14 -5.83 -1.89 -3.96
N VAL A 15 -4.83 -2.24 -3.16
CA VAL A 15 -4.00 -3.43 -3.42
C VAL A 15 -4.80 -4.71 -3.22
N GLY A 16 -5.67 -4.71 -2.18
CA GLY A 16 -6.44 -5.87 -1.78
C GLY A 16 -7.30 -6.46 -2.89
N ARG A 17 -8.05 -5.63 -3.62
CA ARG A 17 -8.89 -6.12 -4.73
C ARG A 17 -8.10 -6.79 -5.85
N HIS A 18 -6.91 -6.26 -6.18
CA HIS A 18 -6.03 -6.87 -7.17
C HIS A 18 -5.45 -8.20 -6.67
N LEU A 19 -5.04 -8.25 -5.40
CA LEU A 19 -4.52 -9.46 -4.79
C LEU A 19 -5.60 -10.55 -4.66
N VAL A 20 -6.79 -10.19 -4.20
CA VAL A 20 -7.92 -11.13 -4.10
C VAL A 20 -8.25 -11.73 -5.47
N ALA A 21 -8.31 -10.91 -6.53
CA ALA A 21 -8.53 -11.39 -7.89
C ALA A 21 -7.44 -12.37 -8.34
N ALA A 22 -6.18 -12.08 -8.06
CA ALA A 22 -5.06 -12.94 -8.42
C ALA A 22 -5.06 -14.27 -7.64
N LEU A 23 -5.41 -14.25 -6.36
CA LEU A 23 -5.51 -15.45 -5.52
C LEU A 23 -6.65 -16.36 -6.00
N VAL A 24 -7.83 -15.80 -6.28
CA VAL A 24 -8.98 -16.54 -6.82
C VAL A 24 -8.65 -17.16 -8.17
N ALA A 25 -8.01 -16.39 -9.08
CA ALA A 25 -7.59 -16.90 -10.39
C ALA A 25 -6.60 -18.07 -10.31
N ARG A 26 -5.85 -18.20 -9.18
CA ARG A 26 -4.96 -19.32 -8.89
C ARG A 26 -5.66 -20.47 -8.12
N GLY A 27 -6.95 -20.34 -7.87
CA GLY A 27 -7.76 -21.39 -7.23
C GLY A 27 -7.74 -21.36 -5.69
N HIS A 28 -7.16 -20.33 -5.04
CA HIS A 28 -7.23 -20.19 -3.59
C HIS A 28 -8.66 -19.88 -3.14
N ARG A 29 -9.03 -20.38 -1.96
CA ARG A 29 -10.29 -20.02 -1.29
C ARG A 29 -10.04 -18.75 -0.46
N VAL A 30 -10.54 -17.62 -0.93
CA VAL A 30 -10.27 -16.32 -0.32
C VAL A 30 -11.43 -15.89 0.57
N THR A 31 -11.11 -15.50 1.81
CA THR A 31 -12.04 -14.85 2.73
C THR A 31 -11.55 -13.44 3.03
N VAL A 32 -12.45 -12.46 2.95
CA VAL A 32 -12.17 -11.05 3.22
C VAL A 32 -13.01 -10.56 4.40
N PRO A 33 -12.44 -10.45 5.60
CA PRO A 33 -13.05 -9.75 6.72
C PRO A 33 -13.13 -8.25 6.44
N SER A 34 -14.32 -7.64 6.56
CA SER A 34 -14.53 -6.21 6.31
C SER A 34 -15.73 -5.67 7.08
N ARG A 35 -15.62 -4.44 7.58
CA ARG A 35 -16.76 -3.72 8.20
C ARG A 35 -17.85 -3.37 7.18
N ASN A 36 -17.45 -3.09 5.95
CA ASN A 36 -18.36 -2.74 4.87
C ASN A 36 -18.21 -3.75 3.73
N VAL A 37 -19.20 -4.63 3.62
CA VAL A 37 -19.26 -5.66 2.57
C VAL A 37 -20.16 -5.23 1.39
N SER A 38 -20.92 -4.13 1.55
CA SER A 38 -21.81 -3.62 0.52
C SER A 38 -21.04 -2.92 -0.59
N GLY A 39 -21.20 -3.37 -1.84
CA GLY A 39 -20.58 -2.74 -3.00
C GLY A 39 -19.07 -3.03 -3.18
N ALA A 40 -18.49 -3.97 -2.44
CA ALA A 40 -17.13 -4.43 -2.70
C ALA A 40 -17.09 -5.14 -4.06
N ALA A 41 -16.41 -4.53 -5.05
CA ALA A 41 -16.19 -5.13 -6.36
C ALA A 41 -15.08 -6.19 -6.25
N LEU A 42 -15.44 -7.38 -5.75
CA LEU A 42 -14.57 -8.55 -5.64
C LEU A 42 -15.05 -9.65 -6.61
N PRO A 43 -14.15 -10.55 -7.02
CA PRO A 43 -14.52 -11.69 -7.87
C PRO A 43 -15.56 -12.60 -7.22
N ASP A 44 -16.31 -13.33 -8.05
CA ASP A 44 -17.20 -14.38 -7.58
C ASP A 44 -16.42 -15.45 -6.80
N GLY A 45 -17.08 -16.04 -5.79
CA GLY A 45 -16.50 -17.08 -4.95
C GLY A 45 -15.65 -16.58 -3.77
N VAL A 46 -15.50 -15.26 -3.61
CA VAL A 46 -14.88 -14.68 -2.39
C VAL A 46 -15.88 -14.68 -1.23
N ALA A 47 -15.47 -15.24 -0.09
CA ALA A 47 -16.27 -15.18 1.12
C ALA A 47 -16.06 -13.81 1.81
N LEU A 48 -17.14 -13.06 1.98
CA LEU A 48 -17.13 -11.78 2.73
C LEU A 48 -17.65 -12.03 4.15
N HIS A 49 -16.80 -11.76 5.15
CA HIS A 49 -17.21 -11.83 6.56
C HIS A 49 -17.37 -10.42 7.11
N SER A 50 -18.61 -10.05 7.46
CA SER A 50 -18.91 -8.73 8.03
C SER A 50 -18.53 -8.70 9.52
N GLY A 51 -17.66 -7.74 9.91
CA GLY A 51 -17.26 -7.53 11.28
C GLY A 51 -16.13 -6.53 11.44
N ASP A 52 -15.79 -6.20 12.68
CA ASP A 52 -14.70 -5.29 12.98
C ASP A 52 -13.38 -6.06 13.08
N VAL A 53 -12.41 -5.69 12.23
CA VAL A 53 -11.06 -6.27 12.26
C VAL A 53 -10.25 -5.89 13.51
N HIS A 54 -10.73 -4.94 14.32
CA HIS A 54 -10.15 -4.63 15.63
C HIS A 54 -10.71 -5.51 16.77
N ASP A 55 -11.75 -6.31 16.50
CA ASP A 55 -12.27 -7.29 17.46
C ASP A 55 -11.47 -8.61 17.38
N PRO A 56 -10.69 -8.97 18.42
CA PRO A 56 -9.85 -10.16 18.42
C PRO A 56 -10.66 -11.47 18.33
N GLU A 57 -11.87 -11.54 18.90
CA GLU A 57 -12.71 -12.73 18.83
C GLU A 57 -13.30 -12.92 17.42
N PHE A 58 -13.72 -11.82 16.77
CA PHE A 58 -14.14 -11.86 15.38
C PHE A 58 -13.00 -12.36 14.47
N LEU A 59 -11.78 -11.82 14.64
CA LEU A 59 -10.65 -12.26 13.83
C LEU A 59 -10.25 -13.70 14.13
N ARG A 60 -10.26 -14.13 15.39
CA ARG A 60 -9.95 -15.51 15.75
C ARG A 60 -10.92 -16.50 15.09
N ALA A 61 -12.22 -16.17 15.08
CA ALA A 61 -13.22 -16.98 14.40
C ALA A 61 -13.04 -16.97 12.87
N ALA A 62 -12.74 -15.81 12.28
CA ALA A 62 -12.51 -15.66 10.84
C ALA A 62 -11.25 -16.40 10.35
N PHE A 63 -10.22 -16.53 11.19
CA PHE A 63 -8.96 -17.21 10.84
C PHE A 63 -9.01 -18.72 11.01
N ALA A 64 -10.01 -19.25 11.71
CA ALA A 64 -10.11 -20.68 11.97
C ALA A 64 -10.10 -21.50 10.67
N GLY A 65 -9.18 -22.47 10.57
CA GLY A 65 -9.03 -23.35 9.41
C GLY A 65 -8.39 -22.68 8.18
N SER A 66 -7.89 -21.44 8.28
CA SER A 66 -7.11 -20.84 7.21
C SER A 66 -5.65 -21.31 7.25
N ALA A 67 -5.00 -21.35 6.08
CA ALA A 67 -3.60 -21.69 5.96
C ALA A 67 -2.70 -20.46 6.13
N ALA A 68 -3.18 -19.27 5.72
CA ALA A 68 -2.41 -18.04 5.77
C ALA A 68 -3.31 -16.82 5.98
N VAL A 69 -2.72 -15.79 6.59
CA VAL A 69 -3.30 -14.45 6.74
C VAL A 69 -2.44 -13.45 5.97
N ILE A 70 -3.07 -12.61 5.16
CA ILE A 70 -2.44 -11.48 4.48
C ILE A 70 -2.99 -10.19 5.09
N ASN A 71 -2.12 -9.35 5.65
CA ASN A 71 -2.51 -8.07 6.23
C ASN A 71 -2.09 -6.91 5.33
N LEU A 72 -3.06 -6.31 4.65
CA LEU A 72 -2.89 -5.13 3.78
C LEU A 72 -3.53 -3.87 4.38
N VAL A 73 -4.06 -3.94 5.60
CA VAL A 73 -4.77 -2.80 6.19
C VAL A 73 -3.82 -1.64 6.39
N GLY A 74 -4.26 -0.47 5.95
CA GLY A 74 -3.48 0.75 6.10
C GLY A 74 -4.28 2.00 5.74
N ILE A 75 -3.81 3.12 6.28
CA ILE A 75 -4.30 4.46 6.01
C ILE A 75 -3.14 5.36 5.57
N LEU A 76 -3.43 6.37 4.75
CA LEU A 76 -2.44 7.37 4.30
C LEU A 76 -2.52 8.66 5.11
N ASN A 77 -3.64 8.91 5.76
CA ASN A 77 -3.87 10.06 6.63
C ASN A 77 -4.65 9.61 7.86
N GLU A 78 -4.38 10.23 8.98
CA GLU A 78 -5.16 10.07 10.21
C GLU A 78 -6.11 11.26 10.45
N SER A 79 -6.98 11.14 11.45
CA SER A 79 -7.75 12.25 11.99
C SER A 79 -6.90 12.96 13.03
N GLY A 80 -6.48 14.18 12.76
CA GLY A 80 -5.50 14.89 13.58
C GLY A 80 -4.08 14.77 13.06
N ASP A 81 -3.08 15.03 13.91
CA ASP A 81 -1.63 14.99 13.61
C ASP A 81 -0.85 14.57 14.87
N ASP A 82 -1.41 13.65 15.66
CA ASP A 82 -0.82 13.17 16.91
C ASP A 82 -0.32 11.71 16.84
N GLY A 83 -0.45 11.08 15.70
CA GLY A 83 0.00 9.72 15.43
C GLY A 83 -0.93 8.62 15.92
N ARG A 84 -2.00 8.96 16.67
CA ARG A 84 -2.89 7.95 17.28
C ARG A 84 -3.61 7.09 16.24
N GLY A 85 -4.07 7.70 15.16
CA GLY A 85 -4.75 6.96 14.09
C GLY A 85 -3.82 5.98 13.39
N PHE A 86 -2.56 6.37 13.17
CA PHE A 86 -1.55 5.45 12.63
C PHE A 86 -1.18 4.37 13.65
N GLU A 87 -1.06 4.72 14.93
CA GLU A 87 -0.78 3.76 16.00
C GLU A 87 -1.88 2.69 16.08
N ASP A 88 -3.14 3.09 16.12
CA ASP A 88 -4.28 2.18 16.19
C ASP A 88 -4.34 1.24 14.98
N VAL A 89 -4.17 1.78 13.76
CA VAL A 89 -4.31 1.00 12.52
C VAL A 89 -3.09 0.13 12.24
N PHE A 90 -1.87 0.58 12.54
CA PHE A 90 -0.67 -0.19 12.21
C PHE A 90 -0.19 -1.04 13.37
N VAL A 91 -0.10 -0.49 14.57
CA VAL A 91 0.46 -1.19 15.73
C VAL A 91 -0.63 -1.98 16.45
N GLY A 92 -1.73 -1.34 16.80
CA GLY A 92 -2.85 -1.96 17.52
C GLY A 92 -3.47 -3.11 16.73
N LEU A 93 -3.82 -2.88 15.46
CA LEU A 93 -4.38 -3.94 14.63
C LEU A 93 -3.38 -5.08 14.40
N THR A 94 -2.08 -4.79 14.19
CA THR A 94 -1.07 -5.85 14.02
C THR A 94 -0.98 -6.73 15.27
N ALA A 95 -1.02 -6.15 16.47
CA ALA A 95 -1.06 -6.91 17.73
C ALA A 95 -2.31 -7.81 17.80
N THR A 96 -3.49 -7.27 17.42
CA THR A 96 -4.76 -8.03 17.37
C THR A 96 -4.68 -9.18 16.37
N VAL A 97 -4.15 -8.96 15.18
CA VAL A 97 -3.94 -9.99 14.14
C VAL A 97 -3.03 -11.09 14.65
N ILE A 98 -1.89 -10.76 15.26
CA ILE A 98 -0.95 -11.74 15.82
C ILE A 98 -1.62 -12.60 16.91
N ALA A 99 -2.35 -11.96 17.82
CA ALA A 99 -3.07 -12.66 18.89
C ALA A 99 -4.14 -13.61 18.32
N ALA A 100 -4.94 -13.15 17.37
CA ALA A 100 -5.98 -13.92 16.70
C ALA A 100 -5.39 -15.13 15.92
N MET A 101 -4.27 -14.94 15.21
CA MET A 101 -3.56 -15.99 14.50
C MET A 101 -3.06 -17.09 15.46
N ARG A 102 -2.46 -16.70 16.59
CA ARG A 102 -2.04 -17.64 17.63
C ARG A 102 -3.23 -18.43 18.19
N GLY A 103 -4.33 -17.73 18.49
CA GLY A 103 -5.57 -18.35 19.00
C GLY A 103 -6.26 -19.29 18.00
N ALA A 104 -6.10 -19.07 16.70
CA ALA A 104 -6.62 -19.89 15.62
C ALA A 104 -5.64 -20.99 15.15
N GLY A 105 -4.40 -21.01 15.66
CA GLY A 105 -3.37 -21.96 15.23
C GLY A 105 -2.78 -21.67 13.84
N VAL A 106 -2.97 -20.46 13.30
CA VAL A 106 -2.44 -20.04 11.98
C VAL A 106 -1.07 -19.42 12.15
N ARG A 107 -0.08 -19.89 11.37
CA ARG A 107 1.30 -19.44 11.52
C ARG A 107 1.76 -18.53 10.36
N ARG A 108 1.27 -18.75 9.13
CA ARG A 108 1.73 -18.03 7.92
C ARG A 108 1.14 -16.63 7.84
N LEU A 109 1.99 -15.61 7.93
CA LEU A 109 1.61 -14.19 7.83
C LEU A 109 2.36 -13.50 6.67
N LEU A 110 1.64 -12.85 5.77
CA LEU A 110 2.20 -11.92 4.81
C LEU A 110 1.77 -10.50 5.21
N HIS A 111 2.72 -9.64 5.53
CA HIS A 111 2.45 -8.33 6.10
C HIS A 111 2.91 -7.19 5.17
N MET A 112 1.99 -6.29 4.83
CA MET A 112 2.31 -5.07 4.09
C MET A 112 2.81 -3.99 5.05
N SER A 113 4.04 -3.56 4.86
CA SER A 113 4.64 -2.41 5.49
C SER A 113 4.83 -1.26 4.49
N SER A 114 5.86 -0.47 4.62
CA SER A 114 6.26 0.55 3.66
C SER A 114 7.77 0.70 3.64
N LEU A 115 8.30 1.17 2.52
CA LEU A 115 9.69 1.57 2.45
C LEU A 115 9.96 2.67 3.50
N ASN A 116 11.13 2.67 4.09
CA ASN A 116 11.54 3.55 5.20
C ASN A 116 10.75 3.36 6.52
N ALA A 117 10.08 2.23 6.72
CA ALA A 117 9.40 1.94 7.99
C ALA A 117 10.38 2.08 9.18
N GLY A 118 9.99 2.86 10.19
CA GLY A 118 10.79 3.17 11.37
C GLY A 118 11.82 4.30 11.17
N GLN A 119 11.87 4.95 10.00
CA GLN A 119 12.82 6.02 9.73
C GLN A 119 12.16 7.41 9.76
N GLY A 120 12.97 8.44 10.08
CA GLY A 120 12.52 9.84 10.11
C GLY A 120 11.48 10.15 11.18
N ASP A 121 10.81 11.32 11.06
CA ASP A 121 9.92 11.89 12.07
C ASP A 121 8.43 11.72 11.74
N SER A 122 8.09 11.01 10.66
CA SER A 122 6.71 10.76 10.28
C SER A 122 6.07 9.73 11.23
N HIS A 123 4.92 10.07 11.79
CA HIS A 123 4.12 9.14 12.60
C HIS A 123 3.73 7.89 11.83
N TYR A 124 3.40 8.06 10.53
CA TYR A 124 3.16 6.95 9.62
C TYR A 124 4.34 5.98 9.54
N LEU A 125 5.55 6.48 9.23
CA LEU A 125 6.74 5.64 9.11
C LEU A 125 7.14 5.01 10.44
N GLN A 126 7.05 5.76 11.54
CA GLN A 126 7.37 5.27 12.87
C GLN A 126 6.42 4.14 13.31
N SER A 127 5.11 4.30 13.09
CA SER A 127 4.15 3.24 13.42
C SER A 127 4.30 2.00 12.54
N ARG A 128 4.65 2.17 11.24
CA ARG A 128 5.02 1.05 10.37
C ARG A 128 6.22 0.27 10.90
N GLY A 129 7.27 0.97 11.36
CA GLY A 129 8.45 0.34 11.96
C GLY A 129 8.12 -0.46 13.22
N ARG A 130 7.27 0.10 14.12
CA ARG A 130 6.81 -0.62 15.31
C ARG A 130 5.97 -1.86 14.98
N ALA A 131 5.10 -1.75 13.98
CA ALA A 131 4.34 -2.90 13.50
C ALA A 131 5.23 -4.01 12.93
N GLU A 132 6.27 -3.65 12.15
CA GLU A 132 7.26 -4.64 11.69
C GLU A 132 8.00 -5.32 12.83
N ALA A 133 8.39 -4.59 13.86
CA ALA A 133 9.04 -5.17 15.04
C ALA A 133 8.13 -6.21 15.71
N GLN A 134 6.84 -5.89 15.91
CA GLN A 134 5.86 -6.84 16.45
C GLN A 134 5.76 -8.11 15.59
N VAL A 135 5.73 -7.97 14.25
CA VAL A 135 5.65 -9.12 13.33
C VAL A 135 6.91 -9.99 13.45
N ARG A 136 8.12 -9.39 13.52
CA ARG A 136 9.38 -10.13 13.66
C ARG A 136 9.46 -10.89 14.98
N ASP A 137 8.98 -10.26 16.06
CA ASP A 137 9.03 -10.84 17.42
C ASP A 137 7.88 -11.82 17.68
N ALA A 138 6.91 -11.93 16.76
CA ALA A 138 5.73 -12.76 16.95
C ALA A 138 6.02 -14.27 16.93
N GLY A 139 7.15 -14.73 16.42
CA GLY A 139 7.43 -16.15 16.22
C GLY A 139 6.50 -16.83 15.19
N LEU A 140 5.95 -16.03 14.27
CA LEU A 140 5.13 -16.50 13.14
C LEU A 140 6.01 -16.76 11.92
N ASP A 141 5.49 -17.53 10.97
CA ASP A 141 6.11 -17.75 9.67
C ASP A 141 5.80 -16.54 8.77
N ALA A 142 6.44 -15.40 9.09
CA ALA A 142 6.08 -14.11 8.52
C ALA A 142 6.99 -13.71 7.35
N THR A 143 6.39 -13.03 6.36
CA THR A 143 7.10 -12.30 5.29
C THR A 143 6.61 -10.85 5.31
N ILE A 144 7.56 -9.89 5.26
CA ILE A 144 7.27 -8.46 5.29
C ILE A 144 7.57 -7.84 3.94
N PHE A 145 6.62 -7.07 3.39
CA PHE A 145 6.78 -6.33 2.14
C PHE A 145 6.79 -4.84 2.39
N ARG A 146 7.79 -4.14 1.87
CA ARG A 146 7.99 -2.70 1.98
C ARG A 146 7.92 -2.05 0.61
N PRO A 147 6.73 -1.77 0.09
CA PRO A 147 6.62 -1.08 -1.18
C PRO A 147 7.04 0.39 -1.05
N SER A 148 7.64 0.92 -2.14
CA SER A 148 7.58 2.34 -2.44
C SER A 148 6.13 2.71 -2.81
N VAL A 149 5.89 3.88 -3.40
CA VAL A 149 4.54 4.24 -3.82
C VAL A 149 4.02 3.23 -4.87
N ILE A 150 2.86 2.66 -4.61
CA ILE A 150 2.24 1.66 -5.50
C ILE A 150 1.38 2.37 -6.53
N ALA A 151 1.66 2.11 -7.81
CA ALA A 151 0.95 2.66 -8.96
C ALA A 151 0.00 1.63 -9.57
N GLY A 152 -1.24 2.02 -9.82
CA GLY A 152 -2.23 1.14 -10.44
C GLY A 152 -3.63 1.76 -10.51
N PRO A 153 -4.58 1.13 -11.20
CA PRO A 153 -5.95 1.64 -11.30
C PRO A 153 -6.58 1.83 -9.91
N GLY A 154 -6.86 3.09 -9.55
CA GLY A 154 -7.43 3.47 -8.25
C GLY A 154 -6.40 3.72 -7.15
N ASP A 155 -5.13 3.95 -7.50
CA ASP A 155 -4.10 4.35 -6.54
C ASP A 155 -4.34 5.74 -5.92
N GLY A 156 -3.64 6.00 -4.83
CA GLY A 156 -3.76 7.25 -4.07
C GLY A 156 -2.84 8.38 -4.56
N LEU A 157 -1.90 8.16 -5.49
CA LEU A 157 -0.96 9.19 -5.95
C LEU A 157 -1.28 9.68 -7.35
N PHE A 158 -1.15 8.82 -8.36
CA PHE A 158 -1.36 9.18 -9.77
C PHE A 158 -2.80 9.63 -10.03
N CYS A 159 -3.79 8.87 -9.53
CA CYS A 159 -5.20 9.23 -9.69
C CYS A 159 -5.55 10.55 -8.97
N ARG A 160 -4.95 10.83 -7.80
CA ARG A 160 -5.14 12.10 -7.09
C ARG A 160 -4.53 13.26 -7.86
N PHE A 161 -3.31 13.13 -8.36
CA PHE A 161 -2.71 14.17 -9.18
C PHE A 161 -3.45 14.38 -10.49
N ASP A 162 -3.93 13.32 -11.15
CA ASP A 162 -4.79 13.48 -12.32
C ASP A 162 -6.01 14.36 -12.02
N ALA A 163 -6.69 14.13 -10.90
CA ALA A 163 -7.84 14.93 -10.49
C ALA A 163 -7.47 16.40 -10.26
N LEU A 164 -6.37 16.68 -9.55
CA LEU A 164 -5.88 18.03 -9.32
C LEU A 164 -5.48 18.76 -10.61
N LEU A 165 -4.79 18.06 -11.51
CA LEU A 165 -4.33 18.59 -12.80
C LEU A 165 -5.45 18.87 -13.80
N ARG A 166 -6.67 18.38 -13.55
CA ARG A 166 -7.86 18.77 -14.32
C ARG A 166 -8.28 20.20 -14.02
N LEU A 167 -8.07 20.66 -12.79
CA LEU A 167 -8.56 21.93 -12.30
C LEU A 167 -7.49 23.03 -12.35
N ALA A 168 -6.21 22.69 -12.14
CA ALA A 168 -5.13 23.65 -11.99
C ALA A 168 -4.14 23.60 -13.16
N PRO A 169 -3.91 24.69 -13.90
CA PRO A 169 -2.87 24.78 -14.95
C PRO A 169 -1.45 24.84 -14.35
N VAL A 170 -1.33 25.29 -13.11
CA VAL A 170 -0.08 25.37 -12.34
C VAL A 170 -0.29 24.69 -10.99
N LEU A 171 0.64 23.83 -10.62
CA LEU A 171 0.60 23.11 -9.35
C LEU A 171 1.85 23.45 -8.52
N PRO A 172 1.73 24.29 -7.50
CA PRO A 172 2.81 24.51 -6.54
C PRO A 172 2.90 23.30 -5.60
N ILE A 173 4.09 22.73 -5.43
CA ILE A 173 4.32 21.52 -4.65
C ILE A 173 5.54 21.69 -3.75
N GLY A 174 5.35 21.48 -2.46
CA GLY A 174 6.44 21.32 -1.49
C GLY A 174 7.14 19.99 -1.70
N ARG A 175 8.47 19.95 -1.51
CA ARG A 175 9.29 18.75 -1.70
C ARG A 175 9.11 18.11 -3.10
N ALA A 176 9.04 18.97 -4.11
CA ALA A 176 8.89 18.54 -5.51
C ALA A 176 10.07 17.67 -6.00
N ASP A 177 11.19 17.74 -5.32
CA ASP A 177 12.45 17.01 -5.54
C ASP A 177 12.51 15.66 -4.78
N ALA A 178 11.59 15.38 -3.85
CA ALA A 178 11.53 14.10 -3.15
C ALA A 178 11.46 12.93 -4.15
N ARG A 179 12.32 11.93 -3.96
CA ARG A 179 12.48 10.81 -4.89
C ARG A 179 11.66 9.61 -4.47
N PHE A 180 11.05 8.99 -5.46
CA PHE A 180 10.28 7.77 -5.35
C PHE A 180 10.77 6.74 -6.37
N GLN A 181 10.50 5.50 -6.09
CA GLN A 181 10.73 4.40 -7.03
C GLN A 181 9.42 3.63 -7.21
N PRO A 182 8.44 4.20 -7.96
CA PRO A 182 7.08 3.69 -8.04
C PRO A 182 7.05 2.26 -8.51
N VAL A 183 6.29 1.42 -7.82
CA VAL A 183 6.12 0.00 -8.14
C VAL A 183 4.73 -0.27 -8.71
N TRP A 184 4.66 -1.09 -9.76
CA TRP A 184 3.40 -1.51 -10.36
C TRP A 184 2.61 -2.43 -9.43
N VAL A 185 1.30 -2.21 -9.30
CA VAL A 185 0.44 -3.01 -8.40
C VAL A 185 0.43 -4.49 -8.75
N GLY A 186 0.53 -4.83 -10.04
CA GLY A 186 0.62 -6.22 -10.49
C GLY A 186 1.88 -6.93 -9.98
N ASP A 187 3.01 -6.23 -9.93
CA ASP A 187 4.27 -6.79 -9.40
C ASP A 187 4.19 -6.97 -7.87
N VAL A 188 3.54 -6.04 -7.16
CA VAL A 188 3.27 -6.18 -5.73
C VAL A 188 2.40 -7.41 -5.47
N VAL A 189 1.31 -7.58 -6.22
CA VAL A 189 0.42 -8.74 -6.13
C VAL A 189 1.18 -10.03 -6.40
N GLU A 190 1.99 -10.07 -7.45
CA GLU A 190 2.80 -11.24 -7.80
C GLU A 190 3.80 -11.58 -6.69
N ALA A 191 4.39 -10.57 -6.03
CA ALA A 191 5.29 -10.77 -4.89
C ALA A 191 4.58 -11.48 -3.71
N PHE A 192 3.37 -11.04 -3.38
CA PHE A 192 2.58 -11.70 -2.33
C PHE A 192 2.20 -13.13 -2.70
N VAL A 193 1.80 -13.37 -3.94
CA VAL A 193 1.41 -14.70 -4.39
C VAL A 193 2.58 -15.65 -4.39
N ARG A 194 3.75 -15.25 -4.92
CA ARG A 194 4.95 -16.11 -4.90
C ARG A 194 5.39 -16.43 -3.48
N ALA A 195 5.44 -15.43 -2.63
CA ALA A 195 5.85 -15.64 -1.25
C ALA A 195 4.85 -16.49 -0.44
N LEU A 196 3.57 -16.53 -0.82
CA LEU A 196 2.58 -17.40 -0.18
C LEU A 196 2.92 -18.89 -0.35
N ASP A 197 3.45 -19.25 -1.50
CA ASP A 197 3.79 -20.64 -1.87
C ASP A 197 5.29 -20.97 -1.63
N ASP A 198 6.10 -19.99 -1.20
CA ASP A 198 7.55 -20.15 -1.03
C ASP A 198 7.97 -20.03 0.44
N ASP A 199 8.30 -21.14 1.06
CA ASP A 199 8.79 -21.19 2.44
C ASP A 199 10.13 -20.45 2.63
N ALA A 200 10.94 -20.28 1.58
CA ALA A 200 12.18 -19.52 1.64
C ALA A 200 11.91 -18.02 1.91
N SER A 201 10.69 -17.55 1.69
CA SER A 201 10.28 -16.19 2.01
C SER A 201 10.00 -15.96 3.52
N ILE A 202 9.91 -17.02 4.32
CA ILE A 202 9.66 -16.95 5.76
C ILE A 202 10.84 -16.26 6.46
N GLY A 203 10.52 -15.30 7.33
CA GLY A 203 11.51 -14.48 8.03
C GLY A 203 12.14 -13.37 7.19
N GLN A 204 11.79 -13.29 5.89
CA GLN A 204 12.36 -12.30 4.97
C GLN A 204 11.59 -10.98 4.96
N GLY A 205 12.33 -9.90 4.61
CA GLY A 205 11.77 -8.61 4.24
C GLY A 205 12.14 -8.27 2.81
N TYR A 206 11.18 -7.78 2.03
CA TYR A 206 11.35 -7.43 0.62
C TYR A 206 10.97 -5.97 0.38
N ASP A 207 11.92 -5.16 -0.06
CA ASP A 207 11.64 -3.82 -0.56
C ASP A 207 11.07 -3.95 -1.98
N LEU A 208 9.83 -3.52 -2.19
CA LEU A 208 9.19 -3.63 -3.49
C LEU A 208 9.28 -2.28 -4.20
N VAL A 209 10.15 -2.21 -5.20
CA VAL A 209 10.42 -0.98 -5.95
C VAL A 209 10.41 -1.25 -7.45
N GLY A 210 9.95 -0.25 -8.21
CA GLY A 210 9.98 -0.30 -9.67
C GLY A 210 11.39 -0.13 -10.23
N PRO A 211 11.54 -0.15 -11.56
CA PRO A 211 12.86 0.00 -12.19
C PRO A 211 13.34 1.47 -12.22
N ASP A 212 12.43 2.44 -12.14
CA ASP A 212 12.72 3.84 -12.38
C ASP A 212 12.63 4.67 -11.10
N VAL A 213 13.65 5.48 -10.82
CA VAL A 213 13.62 6.51 -9.76
C VAL A 213 13.15 7.82 -10.37
N MET A 214 12.13 8.43 -9.75
CA MET A 214 11.50 9.65 -10.22
C MET A 214 11.29 10.63 -9.07
N THR A 215 11.46 11.92 -9.33
CA THR A 215 11.04 12.98 -8.41
C THR A 215 9.52 13.12 -8.39
N LEU A 216 8.96 13.66 -7.31
CA LEU A 216 7.53 13.96 -7.23
C LEU A 216 7.08 14.85 -8.39
N SER A 217 7.90 15.84 -8.78
CA SER A 217 7.60 16.73 -9.92
C SER A 217 7.58 15.98 -11.25
N GLU A 218 8.44 14.99 -11.46
CA GLU A 218 8.44 14.14 -12.66
C GLU A 218 7.20 13.26 -12.73
N ILE A 219 6.80 12.64 -11.62
CA ILE A 219 5.56 11.86 -11.52
C ILE A 219 4.35 12.71 -11.91
N ILE A 220 4.25 13.94 -11.37
CA ILE A 220 3.15 14.86 -11.67
C ILE A 220 3.13 15.26 -13.14
N ARG A 221 4.30 15.63 -13.70
CA ARG A 221 4.41 16.00 -15.12
C ARG A 221 4.10 14.84 -16.05
N MET A 222 4.55 13.63 -15.71
CA MET A 222 4.28 12.41 -16.45
C MET A 222 2.76 12.11 -16.46
N THR A 223 2.09 12.24 -15.31
CA THR A 223 0.62 12.08 -15.19
C THR A 223 -0.12 13.11 -16.06
N ALA A 224 0.32 14.38 -16.08
CA ALA A 224 -0.28 15.40 -16.92
C ALA A 224 -0.11 15.08 -18.43
N ARG A 225 1.09 14.69 -18.84
CA ARG A 225 1.41 14.34 -20.24
C ARG A 225 0.58 13.16 -20.74
N ALA A 226 0.34 12.14 -19.91
CA ALA A 226 -0.48 10.99 -20.26
C ALA A 226 -1.91 11.38 -20.66
N ARG A 227 -2.42 12.53 -20.17
CA ARG A 227 -3.70 13.13 -20.56
C ARG A 227 -3.58 14.16 -21.68
N GLY A 228 -2.43 14.28 -22.33
CA GLY A 228 -2.17 15.33 -23.35
C GLY A 228 -2.15 16.75 -22.77
N ARG A 229 -1.88 16.90 -21.45
CA ARG A 229 -1.87 18.20 -20.78
C ARG A 229 -0.46 18.67 -20.49
N HIS A 230 -0.17 19.92 -20.81
CA HIS A 230 1.04 20.61 -20.35
C HIS A 230 0.70 21.40 -19.08
N ARG A 231 1.27 20.99 -17.95
CA ARG A 231 1.05 21.62 -16.64
C ARG A 231 2.38 22.06 -16.05
N ALA A 232 2.41 23.26 -15.49
CA ALA A 232 3.58 23.74 -14.77
C ALA A 232 3.57 23.19 -13.35
N VAL A 233 4.67 22.56 -12.94
CA VAL A 233 4.91 22.15 -11.55
C VAL A 233 5.97 23.08 -11.00
N ILE A 234 5.60 23.86 -9.98
CA ILE A 234 6.49 24.83 -9.33
C ILE A 234 6.93 24.25 -7.98
N ALA A 235 8.23 24.05 -7.81
CA ALA A 235 8.79 23.63 -6.53
C ALA A 235 8.68 24.79 -5.54
N LEU A 236 8.09 24.53 -4.39
CA LEU A 236 8.01 25.47 -3.28
C LEU A 236 9.26 25.37 -2.40
N PRO A 237 9.80 26.48 -1.91
CA PRO A 237 10.75 26.46 -0.80
C PRO A 237 10.15 25.76 0.43
N ASP A 238 10.99 25.17 1.28
CA ASP A 238 10.59 24.36 2.43
C ASP A 238 9.59 25.08 3.35
N ALA A 239 9.78 26.38 3.61
CA ALA A 239 8.88 27.14 4.45
C ALA A 239 7.45 27.22 3.86
N LEU A 240 7.34 27.43 2.53
CA LEU A 240 6.05 27.44 1.84
C LEU A 240 5.45 26.03 1.69
N GLY A 241 6.28 25.03 1.53
CA GLY A 241 5.83 23.62 1.51
C GLY A 241 5.26 23.18 2.88
N ARG A 242 5.88 23.60 3.99
CA ARG A 242 5.31 23.40 5.33
C ARG A 242 3.97 24.10 5.51
N LEU A 243 3.87 25.35 5.08
CA LEU A 243 2.60 26.10 5.11
C LEU A 243 1.54 25.43 4.23
N GLN A 244 1.93 24.90 3.07
CA GLN A 244 1.03 24.12 2.21
C GLN A 244 0.48 22.89 2.94
N ALA A 245 1.33 22.14 3.65
CA ALA A 245 0.93 20.98 4.43
C ALA A 245 0.01 21.36 5.61
N GLU A 246 0.30 22.48 6.28
CA GLU A 246 -0.52 23.02 7.36
C GLU A 246 -1.94 23.36 6.86
N ILE A 247 -2.06 24.06 5.75
CA ILE A 247 -3.36 24.40 5.14
C ILE A 247 -4.04 23.11 4.63
N GLY A 248 -3.30 22.24 3.97
CA GLY A 248 -3.81 20.99 3.40
C GLY A 248 -4.38 20.03 4.45
N GLU A 249 -3.85 20.06 5.68
CA GLU A 249 -4.34 19.28 6.83
C GLU A 249 -5.82 19.54 7.12
N HIS A 250 -6.27 20.78 6.91
CA HIS A 250 -7.64 21.24 7.22
C HIS A 250 -8.59 21.16 6.02
N LEU A 251 -8.09 20.81 4.83
CA LEU A 251 -8.92 20.70 3.63
C LEU A 251 -9.62 19.34 3.55
N PRO A 252 -10.84 19.26 2.97
CA PRO A 252 -11.52 17.99 2.72
C PRO A 252 -10.65 17.02 1.91
N GLY A 253 -10.56 15.77 2.38
CA GLY A 253 -9.74 14.74 1.75
C GLY A 253 -8.24 14.86 1.99
N LYS A 254 -7.78 15.84 2.79
CA LYS A 254 -6.38 16.09 3.15
C LYS A 254 -5.44 15.87 1.95
N PRO A 255 -5.39 16.76 0.96
CA PRO A 255 -4.59 16.58 -0.25
C PRO A 255 -3.09 16.46 0.07
N ILE A 256 -2.65 17.07 1.14
CA ILE A 256 -1.35 16.89 1.79
C ILE A 256 -1.54 17.14 3.29
N SER A 257 -0.94 16.28 4.13
CA SER A 257 -0.94 16.46 5.58
C SER A 257 0.45 16.85 6.10
N ARG A 258 0.53 17.29 7.35
CA ARG A 258 1.82 17.53 8.02
C ARG A 258 2.64 16.26 8.08
N ASP A 259 1.99 15.11 8.31
CA ASP A 259 2.69 13.84 8.34
C ASP A 259 3.19 13.40 6.96
N ASN A 260 2.41 13.66 5.89
CA ASN A 260 2.91 13.48 4.52
C ASN A 260 4.16 14.34 4.26
N TRP A 261 4.17 15.60 4.74
CA TRP A 261 5.35 16.46 4.65
C TRP A 261 6.56 15.86 5.38
N ARG A 262 6.37 15.32 6.58
CA ARG A 262 7.43 14.62 7.32
C ARG A 262 7.93 13.39 6.56
N SER A 263 7.03 12.59 5.99
CA SER A 263 7.40 11.41 5.18
C SER A 263 8.22 11.78 3.93
N LEU A 264 7.93 12.92 3.30
CA LEU A 264 8.65 13.42 2.12
C LEU A 264 10.09 13.89 2.42
N GLN A 265 10.52 13.95 3.69
CA GLN A 265 11.91 14.24 4.04
C GLN A 265 12.86 13.07 3.73
N SER A 266 12.33 11.87 3.54
CA SER A 266 13.08 10.66 3.20
C SER A 266 12.69 10.19 1.80
N ASP A 267 13.68 9.95 0.95
CA ASP A 267 13.47 9.40 -0.38
C ASP A 267 12.92 7.96 -0.28
N SER A 268 11.87 7.66 -1.04
CA SER A 268 11.27 6.33 -1.08
C SER A 268 11.89 5.47 -2.19
N VAL A 269 13.18 5.19 -2.02
CA VAL A 269 14.02 4.42 -2.97
C VAL A 269 14.80 3.33 -2.26
N SER A 270 15.10 2.23 -2.94
CA SER A 270 15.94 1.15 -2.41
C SER A 270 16.88 0.61 -3.49
N SER A 271 18.09 0.26 -3.08
CA SER A 271 19.06 -0.46 -3.93
C SER A 271 18.85 -1.98 -3.88
N ASP A 272 18.16 -2.50 -2.87
CA ASP A 272 17.81 -3.93 -2.75
C ASP A 272 16.38 -4.15 -3.27
N ASN A 273 16.26 -4.53 -4.55
CA ASN A 273 14.97 -4.78 -5.14
C ASN A 273 14.45 -6.19 -4.82
N GLY A 274 13.53 -6.26 -3.88
CA GLY A 274 12.88 -7.50 -3.45
C GLY A 274 12.09 -8.21 -4.55
N LEU A 275 11.59 -7.50 -5.57
CA LEU A 275 10.96 -8.13 -6.73
C LEU A 275 11.95 -9.03 -7.47
N VAL A 276 13.17 -8.54 -7.72
CA VAL A 276 14.22 -9.31 -8.39
C VAL A 276 14.60 -10.53 -7.55
N ARG A 277 14.68 -10.38 -6.22
CA ARG A 277 14.96 -11.50 -5.29
C ARG A 277 13.86 -12.57 -5.33
N LEU A 278 12.62 -12.17 -5.63
CA LEU A 278 11.48 -13.06 -5.83
C LEU A 278 11.36 -13.58 -7.29
N GLY A 279 12.33 -13.28 -8.15
CA GLY A 279 12.32 -13.68 -9.56
C GLY A 279 11.31 -12.92 -10.42
N ILE A 280 10.88 -11.72 -9.98
CA ILE A 280 9.94 -10.85 -10.69
C ILE A 280 10.73 -9.76 -11.39
N THR A 281 10.51 -9.59 -12.70
CA THR A 281 11.05 -8.44 -13.45
C THR A 281 10.20 -7.22 -13.16
N PRO A 282 10.76 -6.14 -12.58
CA PRO A 282 9.99 -4.95 -12.24
C PRO A 282 9.40 -4.27 -13.48
N THR A 283 8.10 -3.96 -13.45
CA THR A 283 7.38 -3.33 -14.55
C THR A 283 7.53 -1.80 -14.49
N PRO A 284 7.98 -1.14 -15.58
CA PRO A 284 7.99 0.33 -15.66
C PRO A 284 6.56 0.89 -15.55
N VAL A 285 6.39 1.94 -14.73
CA VAL A 285 5.07 2.54 -14.49
C VAL A 285 4.63 3.45 -15.64
N ALA A 286 5.57 4.11 -16.34
CA ALA A 286 5.24 5.04 -17.40
C ALA A 286 4.35 4.46 -18.52
N PRO A 287 4.62 3.26 -19.07
CA PRO A 287 3.74 2.61 -20.05
C PRO A 287 2.36 2.22 -19.48
N LYS A 288 2.23 2.10 -18.16
CA LYS A 288 0.98 1.73 -17.47
C LYS A 288 0.05 2.91 -17.18
N LEU A 289 0.49 4.14 -17.42
CA LEU A 289 -0.33 5.32 -17.14
C LEU A 289 -1.70 5.33 -17.82
N PRO A 290 -1.86 4.90 -19.08
CA PRO A 290 -3.20 4.81 -19.67
C PRO A 290 -4.13 3.92 -18.85
N GLU A 291 -3.66 2.75 -18.41
CA GLU A 291 -4.42 1.83 -17.57
C GLU A 291 -4.73 2.44 -16.20
N ILE A 292 -3.73 3.05 -15.53
CA ILE A 292 -3.87 3.71 -14.22
C ILE A 292 -4.94 4.80 -14.26
N LEU A 293 -4.94 5.61 -15.33
CA LEU A 293 -5.80 6.78 -15.47
C LEU A 293 -7.13 6.48 -16.17
N GLY A 294 -7.41 5.23 -16.51
CA GLY A 294 -8.63 4.84 -17.24
C GLY A 294 -8.72 5.49 -18.62
N LEU A 295 -7.60 5.64 -19.32
CA LEU A 295 -7.55 6.15 -20.69
C LEU A 295 -7.79 5.01 -21.70
N PRO A 296 -8.32 5.30 -22.90
CA PRO A 296 -8.34 4.31 -23.97
C PRO A 296 -6.92 3.80 -24.24
N ILE A 297 -6.71 2.50 -24.15
CA ILE A 297 -5.48 1.88 -24.58
C ILE A 297 -5.55 1.87 -26.10
N GLY A 298 -4.80 2.77 -26.75
CA GLY A 298 -4.70 2.76 -28.20
C GLY A 298 -4.16 1.41 -28.66
N ASN A 299 -4.85 0.76 -29.58
CA ASN A 299 -4.30 -0.39 -30.30
C ASN A 299 -3.01 0.11 -31.00
N ALA A 300 -1.86 -0.34 -30.45
CA ALA A 300 -0.57 -0.14 -31.11
C ALA A 300 -0.43 -1.12 -32.29
#